data_f92d9f166848f423a5e89ea8eebce3c1
#
_entry.id   f92d9f166848f423a5e89ea8eebce3c1
#
_cell.length_a   1.000
_cell.length_b   1.000
_cell.length_c   1.000
_cell.angle_alpha   90.00
_cell.angle_beta   90.00
_cell.angle_gamma   90.00
#
_symmetry.space_group_name_H-M   'P 1'
#
loop_
_entity.id
_entity.type
_entity.pdbx_description
1 polymer ?
#
loop_
_entity_poly.entity_id
_entity_poly.type
_entity_poly.pdbx_seq_one_letter_code
_entity_poly.pdbx_strand_id
1 'polypeptide(L)'
;MALLTGSNKIRIAVFISGTGSNLKSLIKFSKLKKSPIIIKMIISNNSKSKGLQYAKIYKIKKKVLSFKNSLSEKKVIYELKKNNIDLICLAGFMKILSKSFIRNFRGKILNIHPSLLPKYKGLSTHEKAIKNKDKYSGCTVHFVNSKLDSGKIINQKKVKIHKFDTPKTLAKRF
;
A
#
# COMPACT_ATOMS: atom_id res chain seq x y z
N MET A 1 24.89 15.80 16.33
CA MET A 1 23.60 15.05 16.27
C MET A 1 22.48 16.03 16.55
N ALA A 2 21.91 16.69 15.52
CA ALA A 2 20.87 17.70 15.69
C ALA A 2 19.56 17.02 16.07
N LEU A 3 19.06 17.32 17.24
CA LEU A 3 17.71 17.00 17.69
C LEU A 3 16.70 17.70 16.75
N LEU A 4 16.01 16.95 15.91
CA LEU A 4 14.88 17.42 15.13
C LEU A 4 13.70 17.72 16.08
N THR A 5 13.76 18.83 16.77
CA THR A 5 12.66 19.44 17.54
C THR A 5 11.80 20.27 16.60
N GLY A 6 10.91 19.63 15.89
CA GLY A 6 9.94 20.23 15.00
C GLY A 6 9.39 19.10 14.14
N SER A 7 8.23 18.55 14.49
CA SER A 7 7.74 17.31 13.93
C SER A 7 7.28 17.46 12.47
N ASN A 8 8.22 17.49 11.55
CA ASN A 8 7.90 17.41 10.13
C ASN A 8 7.63 15.94 9.75
N LYS A 9 6.49 15.42 10.26
CA LYS A 9 6.06 14.06 9.91
C LYS A 9 5.79 13.94 8.41
N ILE A 10 6.26 12.87 7.81
CA ILE A 10 5.97 12.53 6.41
C ILE A 10 4.45 12.38 6.25
N ARG A 11 3.85 13.18 5.38
CA ARG A 11 2.41 13.17 5.11
C ARG A 11 2.11 12.11 4.08
N ILE A 12 1.38 11.06 4.48
CA ILE A 12 1.09 9.95 3.60
C ILE A 12 -0.37 9.90 3.16
N ALA A 13 -0.58 9.46 1.92
CA ALA A 13 -1.84 8.96 1.42
C ALA A 13 -1.80 7.44 1.33
N VAL A 14 -2.83 6.75 1.81
CA VAL A 14 -2.93 5.29 1.70
C VAL A 14 -3.98 4.93 0.68
N PHE A 15 -3.60 4.16 -0.35
CA PHE A 15 -4.49 3.68 -1.39
C PHE A 15 -4.95 2.26 -1.09
N ILE A 16 -6.26 2.02 -1.19
CA ILE A 16 -6.87 0.73 -0.89
C ILE A 16 -7.93 0.36 -1.93
N SER A 17 -8.22 -0.94 -2.07
CA SER A 17 -9.34 -1.45 -2.89
C SER A 17 -10.27 -2.40 -2.12
N GLY A 18 -9.85 -2.92 -0.96
CA GLY A 18 -10.53 -4.01 -0.25
C GLY A 18 -10.71 -3.76 1.25
N THR A 19 -10.40 -4.77 2.06
CA THR A 19 -10.66 -4.82 3.50
C THR A 19 -9.87 -3.80 4.33
N GLY A 20 -8.68 -3.39 3.88
CA GLY A 20 -7.85 -2.39 4.55
C GLY A 20 -7.07 -2.94 5.76
N SER A 21 -6.71 -4.23 5.79
CA SER A 21 -5.87 -4.80 6.87
C SER A 21 -4.54 -4.05 7.03
N ASN A 22 -3.82 -3.87 5.93
CA ASN A 22 -2.57 -3.11 5.91
C ASN A 22 -2.78 -1.62 6.26
N LEU A 23 -3.91 -1.01 5.81
CA LEU A 23 -4.27 0.34 6.23
C LEU A 23 -4.44 0.43 7.75
N LYS A 24 -5.12 -0.54 8.38
CA LYS A 24 -5.30 -0.57 9.84
C LYS A 24 -3.95 -0.60 10.56
N SER A 25 -3.00 -1.40 10.08
CA SER A 25 -1.64 -1.49 10.63
C SER A 25 -0.88 -0.16 10.47
N LEU A 26 -0.96 0.49 9.31
CA LEU A 26 -0.37 1.81 9.08
C LEU A 26 -0.99 2.88 9.98
N ILE A 27 -2.31 2.85 10.21
CA ILE A 27 -2.98 3.79 11.13
C ILE A 27 -2.46 3.60 12.56
N LYS A 28 -2.40 2.34 13.04
CA LYS A 28 -1.86 2.05 14.38
C LYS A 28 -0.44 2.59 14.52
N PHE A 29 0.43 2.32 13.55
CA PHE A 29 1.80 2.82 13.55
C PHE A 29 1.86 4.35 13.53
N SER A 30 1.06 5.02 12.70
CA SER A 30 1.05 6.49 12.59
C SER A 30 0.62 7.20 13.89
N LYS A 31 -0.06 6.50 14.78
CA LYS A 31 -0.52 7.02 16.07
C LYS A 31 0.47 6.83 17.21
N LEU A 32 1.56 6.11 16.99
CA LEU A 32 2.62 6.00 18.00
C LEU A 32 3.28 7.38 18.23
N LYS A 33 3.61 7.69 19.48
CA LYS A 33 4.19 8.99 19.88
C LYS A 33 5.41 9.39 19.04
N LYS A 34 6.29 8.42 18.76
CA LYS A 34 7.52 8.62 17.96
C LYS A 34 7.34 8.28 16.46
N SER A 35 6.12 8.15 15.96
CA SER A 35 5.90 7.84 14.55
C SER A 35 6.37 8.99 13.64
N PRO A 36 7.21 8.69 12.62
CA PRO A 36 7.67 9.70 11.67
C PRO A 36 6.64 10.03 10.59
N ILE A 37 5.48 9.37 10.59
CA ILE A 37 4.45 9.54 9.56
C ILE A 37 3.13 10.05 10.14
N ILE A 38 2.36 10.72 9.28
CA ILE A 38 0.96 11.07 9.54
C ILE A 38 0.11 10.70 8.31
N ILE A 39 -0.98 9.97 8.51
CA ILE A 39 -1.92 9.65 7.42
C ILE A 39 -2.86 10.84 7.23
N LYS A 40 -2.69 11.57 6.13
CA LYS A 40 -3.50 12.74 5.78
C LYS A 40 -4.77 12.35 5.04
N MET A 41 -4.74 11.26 4.26
CA MET A 41 -5.91 10.82 3.52
C MET A 41 -5.86 9.34 3.15
N ILE A 42 -7.05 8.78 2.94
CA ILE A 42 -7.27 7.44 2.40
C ILE A 42 -7.97 7.61 1.05
N ILE A 43 -7.42 7.00 0.00
CA ILE A 43 -8.02 6.98 -1.33
C ILE A 43 -8.41 5.55 -1.68
N SER A 44 -9.63 5.36 -2.19
CA SER A 44 -10.07 4.09 -2.73
C SER A 44 -10.57 4.26 -4.16
N ASN A 45 -10.31 3.26 -5.01
CA ASN A 45 -10.92 3.15 -6.33
C ASN A 45 -12.29 2.44 -6.29
N ASN A 46 -12.71 1.98 -5.12
CA ASN A 46 -13.93 1.22 -4.90
C ASN A 46 -14.71 1.81 -3.71
N SER A 47 -15.92 2.32 -3.98
CA SER A 47 -16.80 2.88 -2.94
C SER A 47 -17.25 1.85 -1.90
N LYS A 48 -17.29 0.56 -2.27
CA LYS A 48 -17.66 -0.57 -1.41
C LYS A 48 -16.48 -1.13 -0.61
N SER A 49 -15.30 -0.51 -0.69
CA SER A 49 -14.12 -0.94 0.07
C SER A 49 -14.38 -0.88 1.58
N LYS A 50 -14.35 -2.04 2.25
CA LYS A 50 -14.54 -2.12 3.72
C LYS A 50 -13.49 -1.31 4.49
N GLY A 51 -12.30 -1.15 3.93
CA GLY A 51 -11.24 -0.32 4.53
C GLY A 51 -11.62 1.15 4.70
N LEU A 52 -12.60 1.67 3.94
CA LEU A 52 -13.08 3.05 4.09
C LEU A 52 -13.75 3.34 5.45
N GLN A 53 -14.20 2.33 6.17
CA GLN A 53 -14.72 2.48 7.55
C GLN A 53 -13.67 3.07 8.50
N TYR A 54 -12.38 2.73 8.30
CA TYR A 54 -11.30 3.25 9.13
C TYR A 54 -11.14 4.77 9.00
N ALA A 55 -11.50 5.34 7.86
CA ALA A 55 -11.50 6.79 7.69
C ALA A 55 -12.48 7.48 8.65
N LYS A 56 -13.68 6.90 8.84
CA LYS A 56 -14.68 7.40 9.81
C LYS A 56 -14.19 7.19 11.25
N ILE A 57 -13.75 5.98 11.58
CA ILE A 57 -13.31 5.61 12.95
C ILE A 57 -12.15 6.49 13.44
N TYR A 58 -11.18 6.74 12.56
CA TYR A 58 -9.95 7.47 12.91
C TYR A 58 -9.96 8.94 12.49
N LYS A 59 -11.10 9.47 12.01
CA LYS A 59 -11.29 10.86 11.55
C LYS A 59 -10.25 11.27 10.49
N ILE A 60 -9.95 10.36 9.55
CA ILE A 60 -9.02 10.60 8.44
C ILE A 60 -9.82 10.98 7.19
N LYS A 61 -9.37 11.99 6.44
CA LYS A 61 -9.97 12.36 5.17
C LYS A 61 -10.01 11.18 4.22
N LYS A 62 -11.16 10.94 3.57
CA LYS A 62 -11.31 9.90 2.55
C LYS A 62 -11.76 10.47 1.23
N LYS A 63 -11.35 9.84 0.14
CA LYS A 63 -11.83 10.09 -1.23
C LYS A 63 -12.02 8.76 -1.95
N VAL A 64 -13.10 8.68 -2.72
CA VAL A 64 -13.30 7.60 -3.69
C VAL A 64 -13.07 8.20 -5.06
N LEU A 65 -12.03 7.74 -5.76
CA LEU A 65 -11.57 8.32 -7.01
C LEU A 65 -11.35 7.23 -8.06
N SER A 66 -11.67 7.54 -9.30
CA SER A 66 -11.45 6.64 -10.43
C SER A 66 -9.96 6.62 -10.83
N PHE A 67 -9.53 5.48 -11.38
CA PHE A 67 -8.21 5.26 -11.99
C PHE A 67 -8.38 4.62 -13.38
N LYS A 68 -9.48 4.93 -14.08
CA LYS A 68 -9.81 4.30 -15.38
C LYS A 68 -9.01 4.90 -16.55
N ASN A 69 -8.65 6.17 -16.46
CA ASN A 69 -7.97 6.91 -17.54
C ASN A 69 -7.09 8.03 -16.99
N SER A 70 -6.32 8.66 -17.86
CA SER A 70 -5.39 9.74 -17.48
C SER A 70 -6.08 10.95 -16.84
N LEU A 71 -7.29 11.29 -17.27
CA LEU A 71 -8.05 12.42 -16.70
C LEU A 71 -8.43 12.14 -15.25
N SER A 72 -8.89 10.92 -14.96
CA SER A 72 -9.20 10.53 -13.59
C SER A 72 -7.96 10.50 -12.69
N GLU A 73 -6.82 10.04 -13.20
CA GLU A 73 -5.55 10.08 -12.47
C GLU A 73 -5.04 11.52 -12.22
N LYS A 74 -5.26 12.45 -13.15
CA LYS A 74 -4.97 13.88 -12.92
C LYS A 74 -5.74 14.44 -11.73
N LYS A 75 -7.01 14.05 -11.56
CA LYS A 75 -7.81 14.44 -10.37
C LYS A 75 -7.20 13.89 -9.08
N VAL A 76 -6.68 12.66 -9.11
CA VAL A 76 -5.98 12.08 -7.95
C VAL A 76 -4.71 12.89 -7.63
N ILE A 77 -3.88 13.19 -8.63
CA ILE A 77 -2.67 14.02 -8.46
C ILE A 77 -3.01 15.39 -7.87
N TYR A 78 -4.07 16.03 -8.35
CA TYR A 78 -4.54 17.31 -7.78
C TYR A 78 -4.87 17.19 -6.29
N GLU A 79 -5.63 16.16 -5.89
CA GLU A 79 -5.96 15.92 -4.46
C GLU A 79 -4.71 15.66 -3.62
N LEU A 80 -3.74 14.92 -4.14
CA LEU A 80 -2.47 14.67 -3.45
C LEU A 80 -1.68 15.96 -3.24
N LYS A 81 -1.56 16.80 -4.26
CA LYS A 81 -0.91 18.12 -4.18
C LYS A 81 -1.61 19.03 -3.18
N LYS A 82 -2.95 19.17 -3.28
CA LYS A 82 -3.76 20.00 -2.38
C LYS A 82 -3.60 19.62 -0.89
N ASN A 83 -3.30 18.35 -0.61
CA ASN A 83 -3.09 17.87 0.76
C ASN A 83 -1.60 17.72 1.12
N ASN A 84 -0.69 18.24 0.29
CA ASN A 84 0.76 18.21 0.48
C ASN A 84 1.27 16.80 0.81
N ILE A 85 0.86 15.79 0.01
CA ILE A 85 1.26 14.40 0.24
C ILE A 85 2.69 14.17 -0.23
N ASP A 86 3.53 13.63 0.67
CA ASP A 86 4.94 13.34 0.44
C ASP A 86 5.16 11.89 -0.03
N LEU A 87 4.29 10.98 0.40
CA LEU A 87 4.44 9.53 0.16
C LEU A 87 3.08 8.89 -0.08
N ILE A 88 2.99 7.99 -1.07
CA ILE A 88 1.85 7.11 -1.28
C ILE A 88 2.21 5.71 -0.80
N CYS A 89 1.32 5.09 0.00
CA CYS A 89 1.39 3.67 0.36
C CYS A 89 0.24 2.93 -0.32
N LEU A 90 0.57 2.00 -1.24
CA LEU A 90 -0.40 1.08 -1.82
C LEU A 90 -0.60 -0.09 -0.85
N ALA A 91 -1.78 -0.16 -0.23
CA ALA A 91 -2.11 -1.13 0.82
C ALA A 91 -3.27 -2.04 0.38
N GLY A 92 -2.99 -3.00 -0.48
CA GLY A 92 -4.01 -3.82 -1.14
C GLY A 92 -4.79 -3.03 -2.19
N PHE A 93 -4.08 -2.19 -2.96
CA PHE A 93 -4.63 -1.43 -4.06
C PHE A 93 -4.55 -2.25 -5.36
N MET A 94 -5.71 -2.48 -6.00
CA MET A 94 -5.87 -3.43 -7.12
C MET A 94 -5.85 -2.75 -8.50
N LYS A 95 -5.32 -1.52 -8.61
CA LYS A 95 -5.15 -0.84 -9.90
C LYS A 95 -3.68 -0.59 -10.16
N ILE A 96 -3.30 -0.73 -11.43
CA ILE A 96 -1.96 -0.34 -11.90
C ILE A 96 -1.97 1.16 -12.13
N LEU A 97 -1.01 1.87 -11.54
CA LEU A 97 -0.80 3.29 -11.78
C LEU A 97 -0.11 3.48 -13.13
N SER A 98 -0.56 4.44 -13.92
CA SER A 98 0.06 4.73 -15.21
C SER A 98 1.49 5.28 -15.04
N LYS A 99 2.32 5.13 -16.08
CA LYS A 99 3.66 5.75 -16.15
C LYS A 99 3.57 7.27 -15.94
N SER A 100 2.51 7.90 -16.48
CA SER A 100 2.25 9.32 -16.32
C SER A 100 1.95 9.69 -14.89
N PHE A 101 1.11 8.90 -14.18
CA PHE A 101 0.82 9.11 -12.76
C PHE A 101 2.11 9.07 -11.92
N ILE A 102 2.90 8.00 -12.10
CA ILE A 102 4.13 7.80 -11.33
C ILE A 102 5.11 8.96 -11.56
N ARG A 103 5.25 9.44 -12.79
CA ARG A 103 6.14 10.57 -13.14
C ARG A 103 5.62 11.90 -12.56
N ASN A 104 4.32 12.12 -12.56
CA ASN A 104 3.71 13.39 -12.12
C ASN A 104 3.54 13.51 -10.62
N PHE A 105 3.63 12.41 -9.88
CA PHE A 105 3.67 12.47 -8.42
C PHE A 105 5.10 12.75 -7.96
N ARG A 106 5.33 13.91 -7.34
CA ARG A 106 6.67 14.35 -6.92
C ARG A 106 7.26 13.59 -5.73
N GLY A 107 6.43 12.82 -5.00
CA GLY A 107 6.85 12.01 -3.87
C GLY A 107 7.24 10.58 -4.26
N LYS A 108 7.44 9.73 -3.26
CA LYS A 108 7.71 8.30 -3.45
C LYS A 108 6.41 7.49 -3.35
N ILE A 109 6.36 6.36 -4.04
CA ILE A 109 5.23 5.43 -3.98
C ILE A 109 5.78 4.10 -3.51
N LEU A 110 5.23 3.57 -2.42
CA LEU A 110 5.55 2.25 -1.87
C LEU A 110 4.38 1.30 -2.10
N ASN A 111 4.69 0.05 -2.37
CA ASN A 111 3.72 -1.04 -2.41
C ASN A 111 4.11 -2.14 -1.44
N ILE A 112 3.10 -2.73 -0.80
CA ILE A 112 3.26 -4.01 -0.10
C ILE A 112 2.69 -5.11 -0.98
N HIS A 113 3.57 -5.98 -1.47
CA HIS A 113 3.22 -7.08 -2.36
C HIS A 113 3.25 -8.41 -1.58
N PRO A 114 2.19 -9.25 -1.68
CA PRO A 114 2.06 -10.45 -0.87
C PRO A 114 2.81 -11.65 -1.45
N SER A 115 4.07 -11.46 -1.85
CA SER A 115 5.02 -12.52 -2.21
C SER A 115 6.46 -12.11 -1.88
N LEU A 116 7.38 -13.06 -1.96
CA LEU A 116 8.83 -12.81 -1.93
C LEU A 116 9.29 -12.46 -3.34
N LEU A 117 9.22 -11.18 -3.73
CA LEU A 117 9.70 -10.74 -5.05
C LEU A 117 11.16 -11.15 -5.28
N PRO A 118 11.54 -11.53 -6.51
CA PRO A 118 10.80 -11.39 -7.77
C PRO A 118 9.77 -12.48 -8.06
N LYS A 119 9.55 -13.46 -7.16
CA LYS A 119 8.55 -14.51 -7.36
C LYS A 119 7.12 -13.94 -7.31
N TYR A 120 6.25 -14.44 -8.17
CA TYR A 120 4.81 -14.20 -8.15
C TYR A 120 4.41 -12.71 -8.18
N LYS A 121 4.88 -11.99 -9.19
CA LYS A 121 4.35 -10.65 -9.52
C LYS A 121 2.86 -10.73 -9.84
N GLY A 122 2.13 -9.66 -9.58
CA GLY A 122 0.70 -9.56 -9.85
C GLY A 122 -0.19 -10.28 -8.83
N LEU A 123 -1.27 -10.89 -9.29
CA LEU A 123 -2.32 -11.44 -8.43
C LEU A 123 -2.11 -12.93 -8.09
N SER A 124 -2.95 -13.44 -7.15
CA SER A 124 -3.01 -14.86 -6.73
C SER A 124 -1.70 -15.41 -6.20
N THR A 125 -0.92 -14.59 -5.51
CA THR A 125 0.44 -14.96 -5.05
C THR A 125 0.45 -16.12 -4.08
N HIS A 126 -0.51 -16.17 -3.14
CA HIS A 126 -0.64 -17.25 -2.15
C HIS A 126 -1.04 -18.57 -2.80
N GLU A 127 -1.98 -18.53 -3.75
CA GLU A 127 -2.40 -19.70 -4.53
C GLU A 127 -1.22 -20.28 -5.31
N LYS A 128 -0.45 -19.42 -5.99
CA LYS A 128 0.74 -19.82 -6.75
C LYS A 128 1.79 -20.44 -5.84
N ALA A 129 2.08 -19.86 -4.68
CA ALA A 129 3.07 -20.38 -3.75
C ALA A 129 2.68 -21.77 -3.20
N ILE A 130 1.39 -21.98 -2.88
CA ILE A 130 0.88 -23.27 -2.40
C ILE A 130 0.91 -24.30 -3.54
N LYS A 131 0.40 -23.94 -4.74
CA LYS A 131 0.38 -24.83 -5.91
C LYS A 131 1.77 -25.31 -6.30
N ASN A 132 2.77 -24.42 -6.20
CA ASN A 132 4.17 -24.74 -6.50
C ASN A 132 4.89 -25.42 -5.33
N LYS A 133 4.17 -25.76 -4.25
CA LYS A 133 4.75 -26.43 -3.06
C LYS A 133 5.96 -25.68 -2.50
N ASP A 134 5.96 -24.34 -2.56
CA ASP A 134 7.04 -23.54 -1.98
C ASP A 134 7.14 -23.78 -0.47
N LYS A 135 8.36 -23.90 0.06
CA LYS A 135 8.57 -24.01 1.51
C LYS A 135 8.23 -22.72 2.27
N TYR A 136 8.34 -21.59 1.58
CA TYR A 136 8.16 -20.27 2.14
C TYR A 136 7.36 -19.37 1.22
N SER A 137 6.57 -18.49 1.82
CA SER A 137 5.97 -17.32 1.21
C SER A 137 6.38 -16.07 1.98
N GLY A 138 5.81 -14.93 1.67
CA GLY A 138 6.13 -13.71 2.39
C GLY A 138 5.46 -12.48 1.80
N CYS A 139 5.91 -11.34 2.26
CA CYS A 139 5.54 -10.06 1.67
C CYS A 139 6.79 -9.23 1.39
N THR A 140 6.67 -8.37 0.40
CA THR A 140 7.74 -7.45 -0.03
C THR A 140 7.23 -6.02 0.01
N VAL A 141 7.97 -5.14 0.68
CA VAL A 141 7.80 -3.69 0.53
C VAL A 141 8.81 -3.20 -0.50
N HIS A 142 8.33 -2.52 -1.54
CA HIS A 142 9.19 -2.04 -2.62
C HIS A 142 8.73 -0.67 -3.13
N PHE A 143 9.62 0.07 -3.78
CA PHE A 143 9.26 1.25 -4.53
C PHE A 143 8.45 0.86 -5.77
N VAL A 144 7.48 1.70 -6.12
CA VAL A 144 6.70 1.52 -7.36
C VAL A 144 7.40 2.25 -8.50
N ASN A 145 7.58 1.53 -9.62
CA ASN A 145 8.03 2.06 -10.88
C ASN A 145 7.03 1.70 -12.00
N SER A 146 7.37 1.99 -13.25
CA SER A 146 6.49 1.74 -14.41
C SER A 146 6.35 0.26 -14.80
N LYS A 147 7.14 -0.64 -14.20
CA LYS A 147 7.05 -2.09 -14.42
C LYS A 147 6.37 -2.74 -13.22
N LEU A 148 5.41 -3.63 -13.46
CA LEU A 148 4.64 -4.30 -12.41
C LEU A 148 5.58 -5.03 -11.43
N ASP A 149 5.44 -4.71 -10.13
CA ASP A 149 6.15 -5.32 -9.00
C ASP A 149 7.65 -5.52 -9.24
N SER A 150 8.31 -4.50 -9.80
CA SER A 150 9.71 -4.56 -10.23
C SER A 150 10.57 -3.42 -9.70
N GLY A 151 10.04 -2.58 -8.82
CA GLY A 151 10.81 -1.52 -8.19
C GLY A 151 11.79 -2.05 -7.14
N LYS A 152 12.72 -1.19 -6.73
CA LYS A 152 13.73 -1.52 -5.70
C LYS A 152 13.06 -2.02 -4.42
N ILE A 153 13.45 -3.21 -4.00
CA ILE A 153 13.00 -3.82 -2.74
C ILE A 153 13.60 -3.04 -1.57
N ILE A 154 12.75 -2.76 -0.59
CA ILE A 154 13.13 -2.10 0.67
C ILE A 154 13.29 -3.14 1.77
N ASN A 155 12.28 -4.03 1.91
CA ASN A 155 12.27 -5.06 2.93
C ASN A 155 11.37 -6.23 2.51
N GLN A 156 11.68 -7.41 3.04
CA GLN A 156 10.88 -8.62 2.86
C GLN A 156 10.70 -9.33 4.19
N LYS A 157 9.49 -9.83 4.42
CA LYS A 157 9.21 -10.73 5.54
C LYS A 157 8.84 -12.11 5.02
N LYS A 158 9.56 -13.13 5.47
CA LYS A 158 9.40 -14.52 5.08
C LYS A 158 8.57 -15.28 6.12
N VAL A 159 7.64 -16.13 5.67
CA VAL A 159 6.87 -17.05 6.52
C VAL A 159 6.90 -18.45 5.93
N LYS A 160 6.91 -19.47 6.78
CA LYS A 160 6.88 -20.88 6.37
C LYS A 160 5.46 -21.24 5.90
N ILE A 161 5.33 -21.97 4.80
CA ILE A 161 4.07 -22.57 4.36
C ILE A 161 3.92 -23.92 5.06
N HIS A 162 2.77 -24.16 5.68
CA HIS A 162 2.46 -25.43 6.35
C HIS A 162 1.62 -26.33 5.42
N LYS A 163 1.68 -27.64 5.65
CA LYS A 163 1.05 -28.67 4.80
C LYS A 163 -0.45 -28.43 4.54
N PHE A 164 -1.16 -27.89 5.51
CA PHE A 164 -2.62 -27.64 5.40
C PHE A 164 -2.99 -26.18 5.16
N ASP A 165 -2.01 -25.36 4.74
CA ASP A 165 -2.33 -23.97 4.41
C ASP A 165 -3.22 -23.86 3.18
N THR A 166 -4.22 -23.02 3.34
CA THR A 166 -5.00 -22.46 2.23
C THR A 166 -4.48 -21.05 1.92
N PRO A 167 -4.79 -20.48 0.73
CA PRO A 167 -4.46 -19.09 0.45
C PRO A 167 -4.95 -18.12 1.53
N LYS A 168 -6.12 -18.40 2.11
CA LYS A 168 -6.73 -17.57 3.17
C LYS A 168 -5.99 -17.68 4.50
N THR A 169 -5.55 -18.89 4.91
CA THR A 169 -4.79 -19.05 6.17
C THR A 169 -3.39 -18.48 6.02
N LEU A 170 -2.74 -18.69 4.88
CA LEU A 170 -1.44 -18.14 4.57
C LEU A 170 -1.47 -16.59 4.60
N ALA A 171 -2.47 -15.96 3.97
CA ALA A 171 -2.63 -14.51 3.94
C ALA A 171 -2.81 -13.86 5.33
N LYS A 172 -3.29 -14.59 6.34
CA LYS A 172 -3.47 -14.07 7.70
C LYS A 172 -2.18 -13.98 8.52
N ARG A 173 -1.08 -14.58 8.04
CA ARG A 173 0.20 -14.63 8.75
C ARG A 173 1.18 -13.51 8.38
N PHE A 174 0.76 -12.61 7.51
CA PHE A 174 1.53 -11.44 7.07
C PHE A 174 1.11 -10.15 7.76
#